data_c3ee16a691b6d52856faa4e6eb98182f
#
_entry.id   c3ee16a691b6d52856faa4e6eb98182f
#
_cell.length_a   1.000
_cell.length_b   1.000
_cell.length_c   1.000
_cell.angle_alpha   90.00
_cell.angle_beta   90.00
_cell.angle_gamma   90.00
#
_symmetry.space_group_name_H-M   'P 1'
#
loop_
_entity.id
_entity.type
_entity.pdbx_description
1 polymer ?
#
loop_
_entity_poly.entity_id
_entity_poly.type
_entity_poly.pdbx_seq_one_letter_code
_entity_poly.pdbx_strand_id
1 'polypeptide(L)'
;MSGDVLVVGGGVIGLTTAVVLAESGRRVRVWTRDAPQETTSAVAGALWWPYRVEPLELAGAWSLASLRVYEKLAARPQGTGVRLVAGVHAHERLSGLGPWAAEVEGLREARADELPEGYAGGLWARLPLIDMPVHLGWLRRRLEAAGGSVVTRAVNSLAEAAERARVVVNCTGLGARELAGDGRLRPVRGQLVLVENPGIEEWFTAADRASATTTYFFPQPDRLILGGTAEEDDWRLAPDPATAEEIVARCARIRPEIAEARILGHRVGLRPVRTSGVRIEAEELPGGGLLVHNYGHGGAGVTVAWGCAEAAAALAAR
;
A
#
# COMPACT_ATOMS: atom_id res chain seq x y z
N MET A 1 26.36 2.16 -21.35
CA MET A 1 26.46 3.09 -20.19
C MET A 1 25.14 3.03 -19.46
N SER A 2 25.15 2.54 -18.21
CA SER A 2 23.94 2.49 -17.36
C SER A 2 23.50 3.94 -17.08
N GLY A 3 22.41 4.38 -17.69
CA GLY A 3 21.87 5.72 -17.52
C GLY A 3 21.36 5.94 -16.10
N ASP A 4 21.45 7.19 -15.61
CA ASP A 4 20.87 7.57 -14.34
C ASP A 4 19.34 7.47 -14.41
N VAL A 5 18.74 6.94 -13.37
CA VAL A 5 17.28 6.87 -13.18
C VAL A 5 16.88 7.80 -12.03
N LEU A 6 15.88 8.61 -12.26
CA LEU A 6 15.26 9.44 -11.23
C LEU A 6 13.84 8.96 -10.97
N VAL A 7 13.60 8.46 -9.77
CA VAL A 7 12.25 8.11 -9.30
C VAL A 7 11.66 9.32 -8.56
N VAL A 8 10.49 9.77 -8.96
CA VAL A 8 9.77 10.87 -8.31
C VAL A 8 8.64 10.28 -7.46
N GLY A 9 8.76 10.44 -6.14
CA GLY A 9 7.84 9.91 -5.12
C GLY A 9 8.52 8.93 -4.17
N GLY A 10 8.44 9.18 -2.86
CA GLY A 10 9.08 8.41 -1.78
C GLY A 10 8.14 7.50 -1.00
N GLY A 11 6.94 7.22 -1.51
CA GLY A 11 6.04 6.22 -0.94
C GLY A 11 6.47 4.79 -1.26
N VAL A 12 5.67 3.80 -0.84
CA VAL A 12 5.98 2.38 -1.04
C VAL A 12 6.24 2.03 -2.51
N ILE A 13 5.46 2.57 -3.43
CA ILE A 13 5.63 2.32 -4.87
C ILE A 13 6.97 2.85 -5.37
N GLY A 14 7.29 4.11 -5.06
CA GLY A 14 8.54 4.72 -5.53
C GLY A 14 9.78 4.08 -4.92
N LEU A 15 9.77 3.82 -3.61
CA LEU A 15 10.91 3.17 -2.94
C LEU A 15 11.11 1.73 -3.43
N THR A 16 10.02 0.95 -3.60
CA THR A 16 10.13 -0.41 -4.13
C THR A 16 10.65 -0.41 -5.57
N THR A 17 10.13 0.49 -6.41
CA THR A 17 10.62 0.64 -7.79
C THR A 17 12.10 1.05 -7.83
N ALA A 18 12.50 1.97 -6.95
CA ALA A 18 13.90 2.40 -6.85
C ALA A 18 14.83 1.25 -6.42
N VAL A 19 14.39 0.41 -5.48
CA VAL A 19 15.14 -0.78 -5.04
C VAL A 19 15.31 -1.76 -6.21
N VAL A 20 14.24 -2.11 -6.91
CA VAL A 20 14.29 -3.04 -8.05
C VAL A 20 15.24 -2.54 -9.13
N LEU A 21 15.18 -1.25 -9.47
CA LEU A 21 16.07 -0.63 -10.45
C LEU A 21 17.53 -0.60 -9.97
N ALA A 22 17.78 -0.25 -8.71
CA ALA A 22 19.15 -0.19 -8.18
C ALA A 22 19.79 -1.58 -8.12
N GLU A 23 19.04 -2.59 -7.68
CA GLU A 23 19.52 -3.99 -7.62
C GLU A 23 19.71 -4.61 -9.03
N SER A 24 19.08 -4.04 -10.07
CA SER A 24 19.38 -4.39 -11.47
C SER A 24 20.65 -3.68 -12.03
N GLY A 25 21.39 -2.96 -11.19
CA GLY A 25 22.65 -2.29 -11.56
C GLY A 25 22.48 -0.87 -12.12
N ARG A 26 21.29 -0.25 -11.97
CA ARG A 26 21.08 1.15 -12.37
C ARG A 26 21.51 2.11 -11.28
N ARG A 27 22.02 3.30 -11.64
CA ARG A 27 22.21 4.39 -10.67
C ARG A 27 20.88 5.09 -10.43
N VAL A 28 20.35 4.99 -9.21
CA VAL A 28 19.00 5.47 -8.87
C VAL A 28 19.05 6.57 -7.83
N ARG A 29 18.31 7.64 -8.08
CA ARG A 29 17.97 8.68 -7.11
C ARG A 29 16.47 8.75 -6.94
N VAL A 30 16.00 8.93 -5.71
CA VAL A 30 14.60 9.20 -5.42
C VAL A 30 14.46 10.66 -4.98
N TRP A 31 13.57 11.41 -5.63
CA TRP A 31 13.12 12.70 -5.15
C TRP A 31 11.72 12.57 -4.55
N THR A 32 11.56 13.05 -3.37
CA THR A 32 10.30 12.98 -2.64
C THR A 32 9.95 14.32 -2.01
N ARG A 33 8.71 14.76 -2.13
CA ARG A 33 8.25 16.01 -1.53
C ARG A 33 8.31 15.94 -0.01
N ASP A 34 7.80 14.84 0.54
CA ASP A 34 7.70 14.60 1.98
C ASP A 34 8.61 13.42 2.35
N ALA A 35 9.03 13.32 3.61
CA ALA A 35 9.77 12.14 4.06
C ALA A 35 8.93 10.86 3.87
N PRO A 36 9.54 9.69 3.60
CA PRO A 36 8.79 8.45 3.38
C PRO A 36 7.77 8.13 4.48
N GLN A 37 8.09 8.47 5.74
CA GLN A 37 7.25 8.29 6.92
C GLN A 37 6.05 9.26 6.98
N GLU A 38 6.02 10.29 6.15
CA GLU A 38 4.96 11.30 6.05
C GLU A 38 4.06 11.08 4.82
N THR A 39 4.39 10.07 4.01
CA THR A 39 3.59 9.73 2.83
C THR A 39 2.31 8.98 3.19
N THR A 40 1.34 8.95 2.29
CA THR A 40 0.13 8.12 2.43
C THR A 40 0.45 6.66 2.71
N SER A 41 1.58 6.14 2.22
CA SER A 41 2.01 4.78 2.46
C SER A 41 2.27 4.47 3.92
N ALA A 42 2.76 5.44 4.71
CA ALA A 42 3.03 5.27 6.14
C ALA A 42 1.74 5.13 6.98
N VAL A 43 0.61 5.58 6.44
CA VAL A 43 -0.70 5.50 7.10
C VAL A 43 -1.40 4.16 6.83
N ALA A 44 -1.02 3.43 5.79
CA ALA A 44 -1.72 2.21 5.40
C ALA A 44 -1.74 1.16 6.52
N GLY A 45 -2.90 0.51 6.73
CA GLY A 45 -3.02 -0.65 7.63
C GLY A 45 -2.22 -1.85 7.14
N ALA A 46 -2.06 -1.94 5.81
CA ALA A 46 -1.08 -2.74 5.09
C ALA A 46 -1.18 -4.27 5.29
N LEU A 47 -2.38 -4.80 5.36
CA LEU A 47 -2.62 -6.21 5.10
C LEU A 47 -2.46 -6.47 3.60
N TRP A 48 -1.72 -7.52 3.21
CA TRP A 48 -1.70 -7.96 1.82
C TRP A 48 -3.05 -8.60 1.48
N TRP A 49 -3.80 -7.93 0.61
CA TRP A 49 -5.06 -8.41 0.06
C TRP A 49 -5.37 -7.67 -1.23
N PRO A 50 -5.68 -8.35 -2.36
CA PRO A 50 -6.07 -7.70 -3.62
C PRO A 50 -7.44 -7.04 -3.51
N TYR A 51 -7.46 -5.79 -3.06
CA TYR A 51 -8.67 -5.02 -2.81
C TYR A 51 -8.83 -3.90 -3.83
N ARG A 52 -9.90 -3.94 -4.63
CA ARG A 52 -10.29 -2.88 -5.58
C ARG A 52 -9.09 -2.37 -6.40
N VAL A 53 -8.33 -3.27 -7.01
CA VAL A 53 -7.20 -2.93 -7.87
C VAL A 53 -7.48 -3.40 -9.31
N GLU A 54 -7.25 -2.50 -10.24
CA GLU A 54 -7.44 -2.71 -11.68
C GLU A 54 -6.18 -2.34 -12.47
N PRO A 55 -5.99 -2.89 -13.68
CA PRO A 55 -6.87 -3.85 -14.37
C PRO A 55 -6.79 -5.25 -13.77
N LEU A 56 -7.91 -5.95 -13.70
CA LEU A 56 -8.04 -7.25 -13.02
C LEU A 56 -7.09 -8.31 -13.58
N GLU A 57 -6.83 -8.29 -14.89
CA GLU A 57 -5.97 -9.26 -15.57
C GLU A 57 -4.51 -9.18 -15.08
N LEU A 58 -4.04 -7.98 -14.70
CA LEU A 58 -2.67 -7.76 -14.24
C LEU A 58 -2.58 -7.73 -12.71
N ALA A 59 -3.65 -7.29 -12.05
CA ALA A 59 -3.67 -7.09 -10.60
C ALA A 59 -3.36 -8.38 -9.84
N GLY A 60 -3.88 -9.52 -10.29
CA GLY A 60 -3.60 -10.83 -9.72
C GLY A 60 -2.11 -11.18 -9.80
N ALA A 61 -1.51 -11.03 -10.98
CA ALA A 61 -0.09 -11.31 -11.20
C ALA A 61 0.82 -10.39 -10.37
N TRP A 62 0.54 -9.07 -10.33
CA TRP A 62 1.29 -8.12 -9.50
C TRP A 62 1.16 -8.40 -8.00
N SER A 63 -0.04 -8.80 -7.57
CA SER A 63 -0.29 -9.16 -6.18
C SER A 63 0.49 -10.40 -5.78
N LEU A 64 0.46 -11.46 -6.58
CA LEU A 64 1.19 -12.70 -6.32
C LEU A 64 2.72 -12.51 -6.37
N ALA A 65 3.24 -11.73 -7.31
CA ALA A 65 4.65 -11.36 -7.33
C ALA A 65 5.06 -10.67 -6.02
N SER A 66 4.22 -9.74 -5.54
CA SER A 66 4.45 -9.06 -4.28
C SER A 66 4.33 -9.99 -3.07
N LEU A 67 3.35 -10.92 -3.06
CA LEU A 67 3.18 -11.91 -1.99
C LEU A 67 4.45 -12.73 -1.80
N ARG A 68 4.99 -13.30 -2.88
CA ARG A 68 6.22 -14.10 -2.84
C ARG A 68 7.43 -13.36 -2.26
N VAL A 69 7.50 -12.04 -2.48
CA VAL A 69 8.54 -11.21 -1.87
C VAL A 69 8.27 -11.00 -0.39
N TYR A 70 7.03 -10.64 -0.01
CA TYR A 70 6.68 -10.41 1.39
C TYR A 70 6.83 -11.66 2.25
N GLU A 71 6.50 -12.85 1.75
CA GLU A 71 6.72 -14.12 2.44
C GLU A 71 8.21 -14.33 2.77
N LYS A 72 9.10 -14.05 1.83
CA LYS A 72 10.56 -14.11 2.08
C LYS A 72 11.01 -13.07 3.10
N LEU A 73 10.44 -11.87 3.06
CA LEU A 73 10.75 -10.79 3.99
C LEU A 73 10.26 -11.08 5.41
N ALA A 74 9.18 -11.83 5.56
CA ALA A 74 8.63 -12.25 6.85
C ALA A 74 9.57 -13.15 7.66
N ALA A 75 10.62 -13.71 7.07
CA ALA A 75 11.66 -14.44 7.79
C ALA A 75 12.51 -13.54 8.71
N ARG A 76 12.48 -12.20 8.53
CA ARG A 76 13.23 -11.22 9.34
C ARG A 76 12.34 -10.03 9.72
N PRO A 77 11.28 -10.23 10.51
CA PRO A 77 10.23 -9.24 10.71
C PRO A 77 10.71 -7.94 11.36
N GLN A 78 11.63 -7.99 12.34
CA GLN A 78 12.15 -6.79 13.01
C GLN A 78 12.90 -5.86 12.04
N GLY A 79 13.56 -6.42 11.03
CA GLY A 79 14.31 -5.65 10.04
C GLY A 79 13.45 -5.12 8.90
N THR A 80 12.47 -5.91 8.46
CA THR A 80 11.67 -5.67 7.25
C THR A 80 10.31 -5.05 7.54
N GLY A 81 9.80 -5.19 8.77
CA GLY A 81 8.44 -4.81 9.15
C GLY A 81 7.36 -5.76 8.59
N VAL A 82 7.70 -6.90 8.02
CA VAL A 82 6.75 -7.85 7.42
C VAL A 82 6.59 -9.06 8.32
N ARG A 83 5.35 -9.42 8.66
CA ARG A 83 5.00 -10.62 9.42
C ARG A 83 3.89 -11.40 8.70
N LEU A 84 3.88 -12.72 8.83
CA LEU A 84 2.73 -13.52 8.45
C LEU A 84 1.80 -13.65 9.66
N VAL A 85 0.62 -13.10 9.55
CA VAL A 85 -0.40 -13.06 10.62
C VAL A 85 -1.65 -13.77 10.14
N ALA A 86 -2.24 -14.61 10.98
CA ALA A 86 -3.52 -15.26 10.72
C ALA A 86 -4.68 -14.27 10.93
N GLY A 87 -5.80 -14.53 10.26
CA GLY A 87 -7.00 -13.75 10.48
C GLY A 87 -8.12 -14.07 9.51
N VAL A 88 -9.19 -13.31 9.60
CA VAL A 88 -10.44 -13.54 8.90
C VAL A 88 -10.85 -12.33 8.07
N HIS A 89 -11.21 -12.58 6.82
CA HIS A 89 -11.92 -11.65 5.94
C HIS A 89 -13.40 -12.06 5.89
N ALA A 90 -14.23 -11.37 6.67
CA ALA A 90 -15.65 -11.68 6.77
C ALA A 90 -16.42 -11.24 5.52
N HIS A 91 -17.57 -11.89 5.27
CA HIS A 91 -18.47 -11.65 4.14
C HIS A 91 -17.95 -12.03 2.75
N GLU A 92 -16.73 -12.55 2.62
CA GLU A 92 -16.19 -13.04 1.37
C GLU A 92 -16.27 -14.58 1.27
N ARG A 93 -16.26 -15.09 0.05
CA ARG A 93 -16.22 -16.53 -0.28
C ARG A 93 -15.14 -16.78 -1.33
N LEU A 94 -14.55 -17.98 -1.32
CA LEU A 94 -13.53 -18.35 -2.32
C LEU A 94 -14.05 -18.20 -3.75
N SER A 95 -15.32 -18.56 -3.99
CA SER A 95 -15.96 -18.42 -5.30
C SER A 95 -16.10 -16.98 -5.79
N GLY A 96 -15.97 -15.99 -4.91
CA GLY A 96 -16.01 -14.56 -5.25
C GLY A 96 -14.65 -13.97 -5.59
N LEU A 97 -13.57 -14.74 -5.40
CA LEU A 97 -12.20 -14.26 -5.65
C LEU A 97 -11.77 -14.59 -7.09
N GLY A 98 -10.75 -13.85 -7.55
CA GLY A 98 -10.09 -14.13 -8.83
C GLY A 98 -9.16 -15.35 -8.77
N PRO A 99 -8.62 -15.77 -9.93
CA PRO A 99 -7.74 -16.96 -10.05
C PRO A 99 -6.51 -16.92 -9.11
N TRP A 100 -6.06 -15.72 -8.71
CA TRP A 100 -4.95 -15.54 -7.78
C TRP A 100 -5.14 -16.25 -6.45
N ALA A 101 -6.38 -16.45 -6.02
CA ALA A 101 -6.70 -17.07 -4.73
C ALA A 101 -6.22 -18.52 -4.63
N ALA A 102 -6.19 -19.24 -5.73
CA ALA A 102 -5.70 -20.62 -5.78
C ALA A 102 -4.17 -20.74 -5.53
N GLU A 103 -3.42 -19.65 -5.68
CA GLU A 103 -1.98 -19.61 -5.44
C GLU A 103 -1.61 -19.13 -4.02
N VAL A 104 -2.60 -18.77 -3.19
CA VAL A 104 -2.37 -18.34 -1.80
C VAL A 104 -2.44 -19.54 -0.88
N GLU A 105 -1.30 -19.92 -0.33
CA GLU A 105 -1.20 -21.10 0.55
C GLU A 105 -2.07 -20.93 1.81
N GLY A 106 -2.90 -21.94 2.09
CA GLY A 106 -3.75 -21.99 3.28
C GLY A 106 -4.97 -21.06 3.26
N LEU A 107 -5.23 -20.35 2.16
CA LEU A 107 -6.47 -19.57 2.01
C LEU A 107 -7.66 -20.55 1.86
N ARG A 108 -8.65 -20.40 2.73
CA ARG A 108 -9.81 -21.28 2.80
C ARG A 108 -11.03 -20.58 3.37
N GLU A 109 -12.20 -21.19 3.21
CA GLU A 109 -13.39 -20.78 3.98
C GLU A 109 -13.07 -20.90 5.48
N ALA A 110 -13.49 -19.88 6.24
CA ALA A 110 -13.34 -19.87 7.69
C ALA A 110 -14.29 -20.88 8.34
N ARG A 111 -13.84 -21.55 9.40
CA ARG A 111 -14.70 -22.40 10.23
C ARG A 111 -15.60 -21.53 11.11
N ALA A 112 -16.69 -22.11 11.62
CA ALA A 112 -17.64 -21.37 12.46
C ALA A 112 -17.01 -20.83 13.76
N ASP A 113 -16.03 -21.53 14.34
CA ASP A 113 -15.29 -21.15 15.51
C ASP A 113 -14.22 -20.06 15.27
N GLU A 114 -13.92 -19.78 14.01
CA GLU A 114 -12.99 -18.71 13.60
C GLU A 114 -13.71 -17.40 13.27
N LEU A 115 -15.04 -17.44 13.14
CA LEU A 115 -15.84 -16.26 12.81
C LEU A 115 -16.31 -15.56 14.09
N PRO A 116 -16.21 -14.22 14.16
CA PRO A 116 -16.84 -13.49 15.25
C PRO A 116 -18.35 -13.65 15.23
N GLU A 117 -18.97 -13.45 16.39
CA GLU A 117 -20.43 -13.47 16.53
C GLU A 117 -21.10 -12.50 15.54
N GLY A 118 -22.18 -12.93 14.91
CA GLY A 118 -22.91 -12.17 13.89
C GLY A 118 -22.41 -12.34 12.46
N TYR A 119 -21.30 -13.06 12.22
CA TYR A 119 -20.78 -13.34 10.89
C TYR A 119 -21.08 -14.79 10.46
N ALA A 120 -21.80 -14.94 9.35
CA ALA A 120 -22.22 -16.25 8.84
C ALA A 120 -21.20 -16.92 7.87
N GLY A 121 -20.14 -16.21 7.51
CA GLY A 121 -19.11 -16.72 6.60
C GLY A 121 -17.98 -15.73 6.37
N GLY A 122 -16.88 -16.24 5.89
CA GLY A 122 -15.67 -15.49 5.61
C GLY A 122 -14.55 -16.39 5.16
N LEU A 123 -13.39 -15.80 4.90
CA LEU A 123 -12.19 -16.50 4.49
C LEU A 123 -11.12 -16.38 5.60
N TRP A 124 -10.52 -17.49 5.90
CA TRP A 124 -9.35 -17.54 6.80
C TRP A 124 -8.07 -17.64 5.96
N ALA A 125 -7.06 -16.87 6.36
CA ALA A 125 -5.74 -16.95 5.76
C ALA A 125 -4.65 -16.50 6.73
N ARG A 126 -3.40 -16.89 6.45
CA ARG A 126 -2.21 -16.36 7.07
C ARG A 126 -1.45 -15.53 6.07
N LEU A 127 -1.54 -14.20 6.19
CA LEU A 127 -1.10 -13.27 5.17
C LEU A 127 -0.04 -12.29 5.68
N PRO A 128 0.74 -11.68 4.77
CA PRO A 128 1.64 -10.59 5.12
C PRO A 128 0.87 -9.40 5.69
N LEU A 129 1.22 -9.03 6.91
CA LEU A 129 0.85 -7.79 7.56
C LEU A 129 2.11 -6.95 7.74
N ILE A 130 2.11 -5.74 7.20
CA ILE A 130 3.29 -4.92 7.08
C ILE A 130 3.22 -3.73 8.05
N ASP A 131 4.22 -3.56 8.90
CA ASP A 131 4.43 -2.33 9.66
C ASP A 131 5.06 -1.28 8.73
N MET A 132 4.24 -0.39 8.20
CA MET A 132 4.65 0.52 7.14
C MET A 132 5.77 1.49 7.52
N PRO A 133 5.79 2.12 8.71
CA PRO A 133 6.92 2.93 9.14
C PRO A 133 8.26 2.17 9.13
N VAL A 134 8.26 0.93 9.61
CA VAL A 134 9.45 0.06 9.62
C VAL A 134 9.83 -0.34 8.19
N HIS A 135 8.84 -0.73 7.39
CA HIS A 135 9.05 -1.20 6.01
C HIS A 135 9.59 -0.11 5.08
N LEU A 136 9.05 1.10 5.16
CA LEU A 136 9.56 2.25 4.38
C LEU A 136 11.01 2.59 4.77
N GLY A 137 11.32 2.54 6.05
CA GLY A 137 12.71 2.70 6.53
C GLY A 137 13.63 1.59 6.02
N TRP A 138 13.14 0.35 5.96
CA TRP A 138 13.88 -0.78 5.40
C TRP A 138 14.09 -0.65 3.88
N LEU A 139 13.07 -0.26 3.12
CA LEU A 139 13.20 -0.01 1.67
C LEU A 139 14.26 1.07 1.39
N ARG A 140 14.24 2.16 2.16
CA ARG A 140 15.24 3.22 2.05
C ARG A 140 16.66 2.69 2.29
N ARG A 141 16.89 1.97 3.40
CA ARG A 141 18.20 1.36 3.69
C ARG A 141 18.64 0.37 2.62
N ARG A 142 17.71 -0.43 2.08
CA ARG A 142 17.99 -1.38 1.00
C ARG A 142 18.40 -0.68 -0.29
N LEU A 143 17.73 0.42 -0.62
CA LEU A 143 18.10 1.28 -1.75
C LEU A 143 19.51 1.89 -1.56
N GLU A 144 19.79 2.43 -0.38
CA GLU A 144 21.09 3.02 -0.04
C GLU A 144 22.23 1.97 -0.10
N ALA A 145 21.96 0.75 0.38
CA ALA A 145 22.91 -0.38 0.28
C ALA A 145 23.16 -0.82 -1.17
N ALA A 146 22.21 -0.63 -2.07
CA ALA A 146 22.36 -0.83 -3.52
C ALA A 146 22.99 0.37 -4.26
N GLY A 147 23.48 1.38 -3.53
CA GLY A 147 24.12 2.58 -4.09
C GLY A 147 23.16 3.67 -4.54
N GLY A 148 21.87 3.55 -4.23
CA GLY A 148 20.88 4.60 -4.50
C GLY A 148 20.82 5.66 -3.39
N SER A 149 20.00 6.69 -3.60
CA SER A 149 19.81 7.76 -2.61
C SER A 149 18.39 8.31 -2.61
N VAL A 150 17.96 8.84 -1.46
CA VAL A 150 16.67 9.53 -1.29
C VAL A 150 16.95 10.98 -0.88
N VAL A 151 16.36 11.92 -1.62
CA VAL A 151 16.49 13.35 -1.38
C VAL A 151 15.10 13.96 -1.22
N THR A 152 14.88 14.67 -0.12
CA THR A 152 13.65 15.46 0.05
C THR A 152 13.72 16.67 -0.86
N ARG A 153 12.97 16.61 -1.94
CA ARG A 153 12.85 17.64 -2.97
C ARG A 153 11.54 17.50 -3.70
N ALA A 154 10.72 18.53 -3.67
CA ALA A 154 9.55 18.63 -4.53
C ALA A 154 9.98 18.94 -5.97
N VAL A 155 9.21 18.46 -6.93
CA VAL A 155 9.32 18.83 -8.36
C VAL A 155 8.10 19.63 -8.76
N ASN A 156 8.31 20.64 -9.62
CA ASN A 156 7.21 21.45 -10.17
C ASN A 156 6.67 20.85 -11.49
N SER A 157 7.49 20.03 -12.17
CA SER A 157 7.09 19.31 -13.38
C SER A 157 7.95 18.06 -13.58
N LEU A 158 7.45 17.10 -14.35
CA LEU A 158 8.25 15.93 -14.77
C LEU A 158 9.37 16.32 -15.76
N ALA A 159 9.21 17.44 -16.48
CA ALA A 159 10.26 17.99 -17.33
C ALA A 159 11.49 18.42 -16.50
N GLU A 160 11.32 19.04 -15.33
CA GLU A 160 12.39 19.36 -14.39
C GLU A 160 13.19 18.10 -13.97
N ALA A 161 12.47 16.99 -13.73
CA ALA A 161 13.09 15.72 -13.42
C ALA A 161 13.89 15.16 -14.63
N ALA A 162 13.37 15.32 -15.84
CA ALA A 162 14.00 14.88 -17.10
C ALA A 162 15.32 15.61 -17.42
N GLU A 163 15.50 16.84 -16.95
CA GLU A 163 16.77 17.55 -17.08
C GLU A 163 17.90 16.90 -16.26
N ARG A 164 17.56 16.03 -15.29
CA ARG A 164 18.49 15.44 -14.34
C ARG A 164 18.76 13.95 -14.54
N ALA A 165 17.94 13.27 -15.36
CA ALA A 165 18.10 11.86 -15.66
C ALA A 165 17.47 11.52 -17.01
N ARG A 166 18.07 10.56 -17.74
CA ARG A 166 17.51 10.08 -19.01
C ARG A 166 16.25 9.22 -18.83
N VAL A 167 16.10 8.62 -17.67
CA VAL A 167 14.90 7.85 -17.30
C VAL A 167 14.30 8.46 -16.04
N VAL A 168 13.05 8.88 -16.15
CA VAL A 168 12.25 9.37 -15.03
C VAL A 168 11.13 8.37 -14.74
N VAL A 169 10.97 7.96 -13.48
CA VAL A 169 9.85 7.12 -13.07
C VAL A 169 8.92 7.92 -12.17
N ASN A 170 7.70 8.15 -12.63
CA ASN A 170 6.68 8.90 -11.91
C ASN A 170 5.90 7.97 -10.97
N CYS A 171 6.20 8.04 -9.66
CA CYS A 171 5.54 7.32 -8.58
C CYS A 171 4.84 8.27 -7.60
N THR A 172 4.32 9.40 -8.08
CA THR A 172 3.86 10.51 -7.24
C THR A 172 2.46 10.35 -6.65
N GLY A 173 1.80 9.20 -6.88
CA GLY A 173 0.46 8.94 -6.35
C GLY A 173 -0.54 10.01 -6.80
N LEU A 174 -1.21 10.71 -5.85
CA LEU A 174 -2.13 11.81 -6.16
C LEU A 174 -1.43 13.00 -6.86
N GLY A 175 -0.15 13.21 -6.60
CA GLY A 175 0.62 14.28 -7.28
C GLY A 175 0.68 14.11 -8.80
N ALA A 176 0.46 12.91 -9.33
CA ALA A 176 0.39 12.70 -10.77
C ALA A 176 -0.84 13.35 -11.42
N ARG A 177 -1.86 13.74 -10.65
CA ARG A 177 -2.99 14.53 -11.15
C ARG A 177 -2.50 15.84 -11.79
N GLU A 178 -1.58 16.51 -11.13
CA GLU A 178 -0.99 17.77 -11.62
C GLU A 178 0.22 17.51 -12.50
N LEU A 179 1.18 16.71 -12.02
CA LEU A 179 2.46 16.50 -12.68
C LEU A 179 2.35 15.78 -14.04
N ALA A 180 1.37 14.88 -14.20
CA ALA A 180 1.11 14.16 -15.45
C ALA A 180 -0.21 14.59 -16.13
N GLY A 181 -0.91 15.60 -15.60
CA GLY A 181 -2.20 16.05 -16.12
C GLY A 181 -3.28 14.97 -16.10
N ASP A 182 -3.20 13.99 -15.17
CA ASP A 182 -4.14 12.87 -15.15
C ASP A 182 -5.37 13.18 -14.28
N GLY A 183 -6.38 13.78 -14.89
CA GLY A 183 -7.66 14.12 -14.23
C GLY A 183 -8.48 12.92 -13.72
N ARG A 184 -8.09 11.68 -14.06
CA ARG A 184 -8.73 10.45 -13.58
C ARG A 184 -8.30 10.06 -12.16
N LEU A 185 -7.29 10.73 -11.60
CA LEU A 185 -6.87 10.54 -10.21
C LEU A 185 -7.78 11.32 -9.26
N ARG A 186 -8.26 10.64 -8.23
CA ARG A 186 -9.04 11.22 -7.14
C ARG A 186 -8.61 10.63 -5.80
N PRO A 187 -8.75 11.37 -4.69
CA PRO A 187 -8.50 10.84 -3.37
C PRO A 187 -9.67 9.96 -2.92
N VAL A 188 -9.34 8.91 -2.19
CA VAL A 188 -10.31 8.25 -1.29
C VAL A 188 -9.72 8.35 0.11
N ARG A 189 -10.34 9.22 0.92
CA ARG A 189 -9.90 9.49 2.27
C ARG A 189 -10.16 8.28 3.16
N GLY A 190 -9.17 7.90 3.96
CA GLY A 190 -9.30 6.85 4.97
C GLY A 190 -8.77 7.33 6.31
N GLN A 191 -9.60 7.22 7.34
CA GLN A 191 -9.22 7.48 8.72
C GLN A 191 -9.00 6.20 9.49
N LEU A 192 -7.97 6.19 10.34
CA LEU A 192 -7.58 5.10 11.22
C LEU A 192 -7.45 5.61 12.65
N VAL A 193 -7.63 4.71 13.60
CA VAL A 193 -7.31 4.93 15.02
C VAL A 193 -6.22 3.94 15.42
N LEU A 194 -5.21 4.44 16.11
CA LEU A 194 -4.15 3.63 16.71
C LEU A 194 -4.45 3.49 18.20
N VAL A 195 -4.51 2.27 18.70
CA VAL A 195 -4.71 1.99 20.12
C VAL A 195 -3.62 1.08 20.66
N GLU A 196 -3.42 1.09 21.95
CA GLU A 196 -2.65 0.06 22.63
C GLU A 196 -3.26 -1.31 22.37
N ASN A 197 -2.43 -2.31 22.01
CA ASN A 197 -2.96 -3.63 21.67
C ASN A 197 -3.35 -4.38 22.96
N PRO A 198 -4.65 -4.70 23.15
CA PRO A 198 -5.13 -5.42 24.35
C PRO A 198 -4.85 -6.93 24.32
N GLY A 199 -3.93 -7.40 23.47
CA GLY A 199 -3.60 -8.81 23.34
C GLY A 199 -4.18 -9.49 22.08
N ILE A 200 -4.62 -8.71 21.10
CA ILE A 200 -5.12 -9.24 19.82
C ILE A 200 -3.94 -9.65 18.96
N GLU A 201 -3.94 -10.90 18.51
CA GLU A 201 -2.85 -11.48 17.68
C GLU A 201 -3.26 -11.72 16.23
N GLU A 202 -4.58 -11.77 15.94
CA GLU A 202 -5.13 -12.04 14.63
C GLU A 202 -5.65 -10.76 13.98
N TRP A 203 -5.52 -10.67 12.63
CA TRP A 203 -6.18 -9.61 11.90
C TRP A 203 -7.64 -9.96 11.59
N PHE A 204 -8.46 -8.93 11.45
CA PHE A 204 -9.84 -9.06 11.00
C PHE A 204 -10.16 -7.98 9.98
N THR A 205 -10.95 -8.32 8.97
CA THR A 205 -11.55 -7.35 8.04
C THR A 205 -12.99 -7.72 7.72
N ALA A 206 -13.86 -6.72 7.65
CA ALA A 206 -15.21 -6.81 7.12
C ALA A 206 -15.44 -5.57 6.26
N ALA A 207 -15.32 -5.73 4.95
CA ALA A 207 -15.58 -4.68 4.00
C ALA A 207 -16.98 -4.87 3.42
N ASP A 208 -17.86 -3.93 3.67
CA ASP A 208 -19.11 -3.84 2.94
C ASP A 208 -18.86 -3.07 1.64
N ARG A 209 -19.12 -3.72 0.50
CA ARG A 209 -18.98 -3.09 -0.82
C ARG A 209 -19.97 -1.95 -1.06
N ALA A 210 -21.09 -1.94 -0.32
CA ALA A 210 -22.14 -0.94 -0.44
C ALA A 210 -21.96 0.27 0.46
N SER A 211 -21.05 0.22 1.46
CA SER A 211 -20.82 1.30 2.40
C SER A 211 -19.45 1.93 2.26
N ALA A 212 -19.34 3.21 2.66
CA ALA A 212 -18.06 3.93 2.79
C ALA A 212 -17.29 3.52 4.06
N THR A 213 -17.82 2.56 4.83
CA THR A 213 -17.22 2.09 6.07
C THR A 213 -16.65 0.70 5.90
N THR A 214 -15.49 0.49 6.47
CA THR A 214 -14.87 -0.82 6.62
C THR A 214 -14.56 -1.05 8.08
N THR A 215 -14.76 -2.26 8.58
CA THR A 215 -14.35 -2.62 9.94
C THR A 215 -13.14 -3.53 9.84
N TYR A 216 -12.05 -3.13 10.42
CA TYR A 216 -10.86 -3.96 10.51
C TYR A 216 -10.01 -3.61 11.71
N PHE A 217 -9.26 -4.58 12.20
CA PHE A 217 -8.17 -4.36 13.12
C PHE A 217 -6.95 -5.18 12.71
N PHE A 218 -5.78 -4.55 12.84
CA PHE A 218 -4.49 -5.14 12.44
C PHE A 218 -3.50 -5.03 13.57
N PRO A 219 -3.09 -6.17 14.18
CA PRO A 219 -2.12 -6.17 15.27
C PRO A 219 -0.72 -5.88 14.75
N GLN A 220 -0.10 -4.81 15.26
CA GLN A 220 1.30 -4.51 15.10
C GLN A 220 2.05 -4.81 16.42
N PRO A 221 3.39 -4.90 16.40
CA PRO A 221 4.15 -5.29 17.60
C PRO A 221 3.91 -4.41 18.83
N ASP A 222 3.61 -3.13 18.62
CA ASP A 222 3.50 -2.10 19.65
C ASP A 222 2.11 -1.42 19.71
N ARG A 223 1.19 -1.78 18.82
CA ARG A 223 -0.12 -1.15 18.68
C ARG A 223 -1.12 -2.03 17.95
N LEU A 224 -2.38 -1.66 18.05
CA LEU A 224 -3.45 -2.18 17.19
C LEU A 224 -3.92 -1.04 16.27
N ILE A 225 -4.02 -1.31 14.98
CA ILE A 225 -4.56 -0.37 13.99
C ILE A 225 -6.03 -0.70 13.79
N LEU A 226 -6.90 0.27 14.04
CA LEU A 226 -8.34 0.15 13.83
C LEU A 226 -8.77 0.95 12.60
N GLY A 227 -9.65 0.40 11.80
CA GLY A 227 -10.16 1.08 10.63
C GLY A 227 -11.57 0.71 10.23
N GLY A 228 -12.16 1.38 9.35
CA GLY A 228 -11.74 2.66 8.80
C GLY A 228 -12.84 3.24 7.93
N THR A 229 -12.46 4.26 7.17
CA THR A 229 -13.37 4.92 6.20
C THR A 229 -12.83 4.83 4.77
N ALA A 230 -13.72 5.11 3.80
CA ALA A 230 -13.38 5.21 2.38
C ALA A 230 -14.25 6.31 1.75
N GLU A 231 -13.93 7.57 2.08
CA GLU A 231 -14.68 8.76 1.65
C GLU A 231 -14.13 9.24 0.31
N GLU A 232 -14.95 9.13 -0.73
CA GLU A 232 -14.57 9.50 -2.10
C GLU A 232 -14.49 11.04 -2.25
N ASP A 233 -13.51 11.49 -3.02
CA ASP A 233 -13.26 12.90 -3.35
C ASP A 233 -13.04 13.82 -2.14
N ASP A 234 -12.76 13.28 -0.97
CA ASP A 234 -12.44 14.03 0.23
C ASP A 234 -10.92 14.26 0.37
N TRP A 235 -10.51 15.53 0.34
CA TRP A 235 -9.11 15.95 0.45
C TRP A 235 -8.67 16.32 1.88
N ARG A 236 -9.59 16.28 2.86
CA ARG A 236 -9.28 16.66 4.24
C ARG A 236 -8.29 15.71 4.88
N LEU A 237 -7.23 16.25 5.47
CA LEU A 237 -6.21 15.50 6.19
C LEU A 237 -6.41 15.52 7.71
N ALA A 238 -7.25 16.42 8.21
CA ALA A 238 -7.56 16.48 9.64
C ALA A 238 -8.38 15.25 10.06
N PRO A 239 -8.01 14.58 11.17
CA PRO A 239 -8.84 13.55 11.75
C PRO A 239 -10.19 14.13 12.24
N ASP A 240 -11.24 13.37 12.07
CA ASP A 240 -12.57 13.66 12.61
C ASP A 240 -12.81 12.85 13.89
N PRO A 241 -13.07 13.49 15.04
CA PRO A 241 -13.25 12.79 16.31
C PRO A 241 -14.46 11.86 16.33
N ALA A 242 -15.60 12.24 15.75
CA ALA A 242 -16.80 11.41 15.73
C ALA A 242 -16.57 10.14 14.90
N THR A 243 -15.90 10.28 13.74
CA THR A 243 -15.46 9.14 12.91
C THR A 243 -14.51 8.21 13.69
N ALA A 244 -13.63 8.77 14.52
CA ALA A 244 -12.72 7.96 15.33
C ALA A 244 -13.48 7.13 16.38
N GLU A 245 -14.44 7.72 17.07
CA GLU A 245 -15.31 7.03 18.04
C GLU A 245 -16.11 5.91 17.38
N GLU A 246 -16.67 6.16 16.20
CA GLU A 246 -17.39 5.15 15.41
C GLU A 246 -16.48 3.97 14.99
N ILE A 247 -15.23 4.24 14.58
CA ILE A 247 -14.26 3.20 14.24
C ILE A 247 -14.00 2.30 15.44
N VAL A 248 -13.71 2.89 16.61
CA VAL A 248 -13.48 2.14 17.85
C VAL A 248 -14.72 1.32 18.20
N ALA A 249 -15.90 1.92 18.18
CA ALA A 249 -17.15 1.25 18.52
C ALA A 249 -17.46 0.06 17.59
N ARG A 250 -17.18 0.18 16.28
CA ARG A 250 -17.35 -0.95 15.34
C ARG A 250 -16.39 -2.10 15.64
N CYS A 251 -15.12 -1.80 15.88
CA CYS A 251 -14.13 -2.81 16.23
C CYS A 251 -14.43 -3.48 17.59
N ALA A 252 -14.89 -2.70 18.58
CA ALA A 252 -15.24 -3.19 19.90
C ALA A 252 -16.47 -4.12 19.91
N ARG A 253 -17.37 -4.02 18.94
CA ARG A 253 -18.46 -4.99 18.78
C ARG A 253 -17.97 -6.40 18.43
N ILE A 254 -16.78 -6.50 17.83
CA ILE A 254 -16.16 -7.76 17.43
C ILE A 254 -15.20 -8.27 18.51
N ARG A 255 -14.44 -7.35 19.09
CA ARG A 255 -13.46 -7.61 20.14
C ARG A 255 -13.69 -6.59 21.27
N PRO A 256 -14.53 -6.94 22.28
CA PRO A 256 -14.95 -6.01 23.35
C PRO A 256 -13.77 -5.35 24.10
N GLU A 257 -12.63 -6.04 24.22
CA GLU A 257 -11.41 -5.52 24.86
C GLU A 257 -10.84 -4.26 24.17
N ILE A 258 -11.23 -3.98 22.92
CA ILE A 258 -10.85 -2.75 22.21
C ILE A 258 -11.49 -1.50 22.83
N ALA A 259 -12.67 -1.63 23.45
CA ALA A 259 -13.38 -0.49 24.02
C ALA A 259 -12.57 0.24 25.10
N GLU A 260 -11.79 -0.51 25.88
CA GLU A 260 -10.98 0.01 26.98
C GLU A 260 -9.53 0.32 26.58
N ALA A 261 -9.17 0.05 25.32
CA ALA A 261 -7.80 0.25 24.85
C ALA A 261 -7.45 1.75 24.75
N ARG A 262 -6.31 2.13 25.32
CA ARG A 262 -5.84 3.51 25.28
C ARG A 262 -5.55 3.96 23.84
N ILE A 263 -6.16 5.08 23.42
CA ILE A 263 -5.91 5.67 22.11
C ILE A 263 -4.49 6.27 22.09
N LEU A 264 -3.69 5.84 21.12
CA LEU A 264 -2.33 6.32 20.87
C LEU A 264 -2.31 7.46 19.83
N GLY A 265 -3.32 7.54 18.98
CA GLY A 265 -3.43 8.59 17.98
C GLY A 265 -4.36 8.26 16.81
N HIS A 266 -4.45 9.22 15.92
CA HIS A 266 -5.25 9.12 14.70
C HIS A 266 -4.38 9.30 13.48
N ARG A 267 -4.78 8.68 12.37
CA ARG A 267 -4.10 8.85 11.06
C ARG A 267 -5.14 9.01 9.97
N VAL A 268 -4.82 9.88 9.02
CA VAL A 268 -5.61 10.07 7.79
C VAL A 268 -4.70 9.92 6.59
N GLY A 269 -5.14 9.14 5.61
CA GLY A 269 -4.43 8.97 4.35
C GLY A 269 -5.36 9.11 3.15
N LEU A 270 -4.84 9.69 2.08
CA LEU A 270 -5.56 9.85 0.82
C LEU A 270 -5.10 8.78 -0.17
N ARG A 271 -5.93 7.77 -0.40
CA ARG A 271 -5.64 6.70 -1.36
C ARG A 271 -5.70 7.26 -2.78
N PRO A 272 -4.65 7.08 -3.60
CA PRO A 272 -4.62 7.61 -4.97
C PRO A 272 -5.39 6.70 -5.93
N VAL A 273 -6.71 6.82 -5.94
CA VAL A 273 -7.56 6.04 -6.83
C VAL A 273 -7.56 6.66 -8.22
N ARG A 274 -7.33 5.85 -9.24
CA ARG A 274 -7.44 6.23 -10.64
C ARG A 274 -8.60 5.42 -11.26
N THR A 275 -9.55 6.11 -11.86
CA THR A 275 -10.80 5.50 -12.35
C THR A 275 -10.61 4.48 -13.48
N SER A 276 -9.46 4.49 -14.13
CA SER A 276 -9.06 3.51 -15.17
C SER A 276 -7.96 2.54 -14.68
N GLY A 277 -7.84 2.35 -13.39
CA GLY A 277 -6.86 1.43 -12.79
C GLY A 277 -5.43 1.97 -12.74
N VAL A 278 -4.52 1.11 -12.33
CA VAL A 278 -3.08 1.42 -12.22
C VAL A 278 -2.52 1.81 -13.58
N ARG A 279 -1.73 2.87 -13.63
CA ARG A 279 -0.99 3.29 -14.82
C ARG A 279 0.46 2.85 -14.73
N ILE A 280 0.85 1.87 -15.56
CA ILE A 280 2.24 1.47 -15.80
C ILE A 280 2.47 1.55 -17.30
N GLU A 281 3.02 2.68 -17.75
CA GLU A 281 3.23 3.02 -19.15
C GLU A 281 4.51 3.79 -19.32
N ALA A 282 5.11 3.73 -20.52
CA ALA A 282 6.29 4.51 -20.88
C ALA A 282 5.95 5.51 -21.98
N GLU A 283 6.48 6.72 -21.85
CA GLU A 283 6.35 7.81 -22.81
C GLU A 283 7.74 8.36 -23.12
N GLU A 284 7.97 8.75 -24.38
CA GLU A 284 9.18 9.47 -24.75
C GLU A 284 9.11 10.92 -24.28
N LEU A 285 10.19 11.38 -23.64
CA LEU A 285 10.32 12.78 -23.24
C LEU A 285 10.93 13.61 -24.38
N PRO A 286 10.57 14.90 -24.50
CA PRO A 286 11.25 15.82 -25.40
C PRO A 286 12.76 15.78 -25.14
N GLY A 287 13.55 15.55 -26.19
CA GLY A 287 15.02 15.42 -26.08
C GLY A 287 15.54 13.98 -25.92
N GLY A 288 14.67 12.95 -26.05
CA GLY A 288 15.06 11.53 -26.13
C GLY A 288 15.25 10.86 -24.78
N GLY A 289 14.64 11.37 -23.74
CA GLY A 289 14.51 10.71 -22.43
C GLY A 289 13.27 9.83 -22.35
N LEU A 290 13.19 8.97 -21.34
CA LEU A 290 12.07 8.06 -21.07
C LEU A 290 11.36 8.44 -19.77
N LEU A 291 10.05 8.60 -19.83
CA LEU A 291 9.17 8.75 -18.68
C LEU A 291 8.38 7.47 -18.49
N VAL A 292 8.52 6.82 -17.34
CA VAL A 292 7.73 5.67 -16.95
C VAL A 292 6.74 6.08 -15.84
N HIS A 293 5.47 5.85 -16.04
CA HIS A 293 4.45 6.06 -15.03
C HIS A 293 4.28 4.79 -14.19
N ASN A 294 4.11 4.94 -12.87
CA ASN A 294 3.76 3.88 -11.94
C ASN A 294 2.96 4.46 -10.77
N TYR A 295 1.67 4.69 -11.00
CA TYR A 295 0.78 5.34 -10.02
C TYR A 295 -0.69 4.90 -10.19
N GLY A 296 -1.55 5.35 -9.28
CA GLY A 296 -2.99 5.09 -9.34
C GLY A 296 -3.43 3.79 -8.66
N HIS A 297 -2.67 3.32 -7.67
CA HIS A 297 -2.86 2.02 -7.01
C HIS A 297 -4.00 1.98 -5.99
N GLY A 298 -4.69 3.11 -5.75
CA GLY A 298 -5.80 3.20 -4.79
C GLY A 298 -5.43 2.68 -3.40
N GLY A 299 -6.25 1.79 -2.87
CA GLY A 299 -6.03 1.15 -1.58
C GLY A 299 -5.09 -0.07 -1.60
N ALA A 300 -4.68 -0.54 -2.77
CA ALA A 300 -3.90 -1.78 -2.94
C ALA A 300 -2.40 -1.55 -3.17
N GLY A 301 -1.90 -0.31 -3.03
CA GLY A 301 -0.50 0.01 -3.35
C GLY A 301 0.53 -0.90 -2.67
N VAL A 302 0.32 -1.27 -1.42
CA VAL A 302 1.20 -2.22 -0.71
C VAL A 302 1.08 -3.62 -1.31
N THR A 303 -0.13 -4.07 -1.58
CA THR A 303 -0.42 -5.41 -2.12
C THR A 303 0.29 -5.66 -3.45
N VAL A 304 0.40 -4.67 -4.32
CA VAL A 304 0.96 -4.81 -5.68
C VAL A 304 2.36 -4.21 -5.85
N ALA A 305 2.96 -3.68 -4.78
CA ALA A 305 4.18 -2.84 -4.87
C ALA A 305 5.32 -3.47 -5.65
N TRP A 306 5.67 -4.72 -5.37
CA TRP A 306 6.79 -5.40 -6.00
C TRP A 306 6.48 -5.78 -7.45
N GLY A 307 5.30 -6.33 -7.73
CA GLY A 307 4.93 -6.67 -9.11
C GLY A 307 4.82 -5.44 -10.01
N CYS A 308 4.26 -4.33 -9.50
CA CYS A 308 4.24 -3.06 -10.22
C CYS A 308 5.64 -2.46 -10.41
N ALA A 309 6.52 -2.61 -9.41
CA ALA A 309 7.91 -2.18 -9.52
C ALA A 309 8.69 -2.94 -10.59
N GLU A 310 8.53 -4.25 -10.67
CA GLU A 310 9.12 -5.11 -11.72
C GLU A 310 8.60 -4.71 -13.11
N ALA A 311 7.29 -4.50 -13.25
CA ALA A 311 6.70 -4.06 -14.51
C ALA A 311 7.23 -2.67 -14.94
N ALA A 312 7.33 -1.71 -14.03
CA ALA A 312 7.88 -0.39 -14.31
C ALA A 312 9.38 -0.44 -14.64
N ALA A 313 10.15 -1.28 -13.94
CA ALA A 313 11.57 -1.47 -14.21
C ALA A 313 11.82 -2.11 -15.59
N ALA A 314 10.97 -3.04 -16.03
CA ALA A 314 11.05 -3.61 -17.37
C ALA A 314 10.82 -2.56 -18.47
N LEU A 315 9.93 -1.60 -18.25
CA LEU A 315 9.75 -0.46 -19.18
C LEU A 315 10.96 0.49 -19.16
N ALA A 316 11.52 0.75 -17.97
CA ALA A 316 12.68 1.62 -17.80
C ALA A 316 13.99 1.03 -18.39
N ALA A 317 14.01 -0.24 -18.72
CA ALA A 317 15.16 -0.93 -19.32
C ALA A 317 15.23 -0.80 -20.86
N ARG A 318 14.18 -0.31 -21.49
CA ARG A 318 14.12 -0.07 -22.96
C ARG A 318 14.94 1.16 -23.34
#